data_3c29e5625e550e97d2d7082b09f8a941
#
_entry.id   3c29e5625e550e97d2d7082b09f8a941
#
_cell.length_a   1.000
_cell.length_b   1.000
_cell.length_c   1.000
_cell.angle_alpha   90.00
_cell.angle_beta   90.00
_cell.angle_gamma   90.00
#
_symmetry.space_group_name_H-M   'P 1'
#
loop_
_entity.id
_entity.type
_entity.pdbx_description
1 polymer ?
#
loop_
_entity_poly.entity_id
_entity_poly.type
_entity_poly.pdbx_seq_one_letter_code
_entity_poly.pdbx_strand_id
1 'polypeptide(L)'
;MNLEDHLGDIIRKARGMSKVSAAEAARAAGLTEPELATLEESGQAPKKPNLGALAELVGLHPGKLETIDNGWLPAEKDLSIWRELRCITTTAGGMAVNCYLVWDEVSREAALFDTGWQEGPVAMLLAQHQLQLRHIFITHNHEDHVAALGELRRLHPKARLHSGLKNAPVDQRNRPNDFIHLGSLRITHRDTRATRRTERPMSSALGPTTLRM
;
A
#
# COMPACT_ATOMS: atom_id res chain seq x y z
N MET A 1 -5.07 -13.61 -5.73
CA MET A 1 -4.18 -12.65 -5.04
C MET A 1 -4.43 -12.80 -3.55
N ASN A 2 -3.41 -13.00 -2.74
CA ASN A 2 -3.56 -13.04 -1.28
C ASN A 2 -3.43 -11.61 -0.75
N LEU A 3 -4.02 -11.32 0.41
CA LEU A 3 -3.72 -10.10 1.14
C LEU A 3 -2.25 -10.17 1.60
N GLU A 4 -1.53 -9.06 1.49
CA GLU A 4 -0.16 -8.94 2.01
C GLU A 4 -0.17 -9.09 3.54
N ASP A 5 -1.14 -8.47 4.20
CA ASP A 5 -1.38 -8.58 5.63
C ASP A 5 -2.58 -9.51 5.89
N HIS A 6 -2.41 -10.51 6.75
CA HIS A 6 -3.55 -11.26 7.26
C HIS A 6 -4.30 -10.47 8.34
N LEU A 7 -5.48 -10.95 8.74
CA LEU A 7 -6.35 -10.31 9.73
C LEU A 7 -5.59 -9.85 11.00
N GLY A 8 -4.72 -10.72 11.52
CA GLY A 8 -3.96 -10.45 12.74
C GLY A 8 -2.94 -9.31 12.58
N ASP A 9 -2.26 -9.23 11.43
CA ASP A 9 -1.34 -8.13 11.13
C ASP A 9 -2.06 -6.78 11.09
N ILE A 10 -3.23 -6.76 10.45
CA ILE A 10 -4.07 -5.56 10.37
C ILE A 10 -4.46 -5.08 11.78
N ILE A 11 -4.87 -6.01 12.64
CA ILE A 11 -5.24 -5.73 14.04
C ILE A 11 -4.03 -5.22 14.82
N ARG A 12 -2.90 -5.93 14.75
CA ARG A 12 -1.66 -5.59 15.46
C ARG A 12 -1.15 -4.20 15.07
N LYS A 13 -1.11 -3.90 13.76
CA LYS A 13 -0.70 -2.59 13.24
C LYS A 13 -1.64 -1.49 13.73
N ALA A 14 -2.96 -1.69 13.64
CA ALA A 14 -3.95 -0.71 14.10
C ALA A 14 -3.89 -0.48 15.61
N ARG A 15 -3.72 -1.53 16.42
CA ARG A 15 -3.55 -1.44 17.87
C ARG A 15 -2.31 -0.62 18.24
N GLY A 16 -1.18 -0.91 17.60
CA GLY A 16 0.05 -0.13 17.80
C GLY A 16 -0.11 1.35 17.45
N MET A 17 -0.76 1.65 16.32
CA MET A 17 -1.03 3.03 15.87
C MET A 17 -1.97 3.78 16.81
N SER A 18 -2.96 3.09 17.37
CA SER A 18 -3.96 3.65 18.31
C SER A 18 -3.45 3.68 19.76
N LYS A 19 -2.24 3.13 20.01
CA LYS A 19 -1.62 3.01 21.33
C LYS A 19 -2.51 2.26 22.34
N VAL A 20 -3.31 1.32 21.88
CA VAL A 20 -4.16 0.45 22.71
C VAL A 20 -3.30 -0.69 23.26
N SER A 21 -3.39 -0.96 24.56
CA SER A 21 -2.68 -2.07 25.20
C SER A 21 -3.24 -3.43 24.78
N ALA A 22 -2.42 -4.48 24.88
CA ALA A 22 -2.87 -5.86 24.62
C ALA A 22 -4.04 -6.26 25.52
N ALA A 23 -4.00 -5.87 26.79
CA ALA A 23 -5.08 -6.16 27.76
C ALA A 23 -6.41 -5.52 27.38
N GLU A 24 -6.40 -4.26 26.91
CA GLU A 24 -7.63 -3.57 26.47
C GLU A 24 -8.17 -4.19 25.19
N ALA A 25 -7.32 -4.48 24.22
CA ALA A 25 -7.71 -5.10 22.97
C ALA A 25 -8.26 -6.53 23.17
N ALA A 26 -7.60 -7.33 24.00
CA ALA A 26 -8.06 -8.67 24.36
C ALA A 26 -9.45 -8.62 25.02
N ARG A 27 -9.66 -7.70 25.95
CA ARG A 27 -10.95 -7.50 26.62
C ARG A 27 -12.04 -7.11 25.62
N ALA A 28 -11.78 -6.17 24.73
CA ALA A 28 -12.72 -5.77 23.68
C ALA A 28 -13.07 -6.92 22.74
N ALA A 29 -12.08 -7.73 22.39
CA ALA A 29 -12.27 -8.92 21.55
C ALA A 29 -12.96 -10.09 22.27
N GLY A 30 -13.12 -10.04 23.59
CA GLY A 30 -13.59 -11.17 24.40
C GLY A 30 -12.55 -12.32 24.47
N LEU A 31 -11.28 -11.98 24.33
CA LEU A 31 -10.13 -12.89 24.37
C LEU A 31 -9.30 -12.68 25.63
N THR A 32 -8.45 -13.65 25.95
CA THR A 32 -7.30 -13.45 26.84
C THR A 32 -6.13 -12.82 26.07
N GLU A 33 -5.15 -12.24 26.74
CA GLU A 33 -3.97 -11.67 26.08
C GLU A 33 -3.18 -12.71 25.26
N PRO A 34 -2.96 -13.94 25.72
CA PRO A 34 -2.35 -15.00 24.88
C PRO A 34 -3.18 -15.35 23.64
N GLU A 35 -4.51 -15.41 23.75
CA GLU A 35 -5.39 -15.65 22.59
C GLU A 35 -5.33 -14.48 21.59
N LEU A 36 -5.25 -13.23 22.07
CA LEU A 36 -5.05 -12.08 21.22
C LEU A 36 -3.68 -12.13 20.52
N ALA A 37 -2.63 -12.50 21.23
CA ALA A 37 -1.30 -12.67 20.65
C ALA A 37 -1.32 -13.71 19.52
N THR A 38 -1.99 -14.84 19.73
CA THR A 38 -2.19 -15.87 18.69
C THR A 38 -2.94 -15.31 17.48
N LEU A 39 -4.02 -14.55 17.71
CA LEU A 39 -4.75 -13.87 16.63
C LEU A 39 -3.86 -12.89 15.86
N GLU A 40 -3.09 -12.08 16.57
CA GLU A 40 -2.18 -11.09 15.95
C GLU A 40 -1.03 -11.73 15.18
N GLU A 41 -0.59 -12.92 15.56
CA GLU A 41 0.52 -13.63 14.92
C GLU A 41 0.07 -14.46 13.71
N SER A 42 -1.07 -15.14 13.81
CA SER A 42 -1.52 -16.13 12.81
C SER A 42 -2.76 -15.72 12.02
N GLY A 43 -3.44 -14.66 12.41
CA GLY A 43 -4.73 -14.28 11.86
C GLY A 43 -5.89 -15.15 12.34
N GLN A 44 -5.63 -16.11 13.24
CA GLN A 44 -6.63 -17.07 13.75
C GLN A 44 -6.74 -16.96 15.27
N ALA A 45 -7.94 -17.12 15.78
CA ALA A 45 -8.19 -17.18 17.21
C ALA A 45 -8.78 -18.55 17.60
N PRO A 46 -8.50 -19.05 18.82
CA PRO A 46 -9.05 -20.35 19.29
C PRO A 46 -10.56 -20.32 19.50
N LYS A 47 -11.15 -19.16 19.60
CA LYS A 47 -12.60 -18.91 19.63
C LYS A 47 -12.94 -17.66 18.84
N LYS A 48 -14.20 -17.52 18.43
CA LYS A 48 -14.67 -16.39 17.64
C LYS A 48 -14.49 -15.06 18.41
N PRO A 49 -13.63 -14.13 17.95
CA PRO A 49 -13.43 -12.85 18.59
C PRO A 49 -14.59 -11.89 18.30
N ASN A 50 -14.82 -10.95 19.19
CA ASN A 50 -15.68 -9.80 18.90
C ASN A 50 -14.91 -8.78 18.07
N LEU A 51 -14.85 -9.00 16.75
CA LEU A 51 -14.13 -8.13 15.82
C LEU A 51 -14.76 -6.75 15.72
N GLY A 52 -16.07 -6.62 15.95
CA GLY A 52 -16.75 -5.33 15.92
C GLY A 52 -16.23 -4.39 17.01
N ALA A 53 -16.26 -4.83 18.26
CA ALA A 53 -15.78 -4.03 19.40
C ALA A 53 -14.26 -3.77 19.33
N LEU A 54 -13.48 -4.78 18.88
CA LEU A 54 -12.05 -4.62 18.69
C LEU A 54 -11.74 -3.58 17.61
N ALA A 55 -12.43 -3.65 16.46
CA ALA A 55 -12.25 -2.71 15.37
C ALA A 55 -12.54 -1.26 15.79
N GLU A 56 -13.64 -1.04 16.49
CA GLU A 56 -13.99 0.30 17.00
C GLU A 56 -12.92 0.84 17.95
N LEU A 57 -12.42 0.01 18.85
CA LEU A 57 -11.38 0.37 19.83
C LEU A 57 -10.07 0.80 19.12
N VAL A 58 -9.64 0.04 18.11
CA VAL A 58 -8.36 0.31 17.40
C VAL A 58 -8.53 1.23 16.18
N GLY A 59 -9.74 1.75 15.94
CA GLY A 59 -10.04 2.72 14.90
C GLY A 59 -10.14 2.10 13.49
N LEU A 60 -10.48 0.82 13.38
CA LEU A 60 -10.81 0.13 12.13
C LEU A 60 -12.32 0.19 11.85
N HIS A 61 -12.71 -0.15 10.63
CA HIS A 61 -14.11 -0.28 10.24
C HIS A 61 -14.60 -1.70 10.55
N PRO A 62 -15.59 -1.90 11.47
CA PRO A 62 -16.02 -3.22 11.92
C PRO A 62 -16.41 -4.16 10.77
N GLY A 63 -17.31 -3.71 9.90
CA GLY A 63 -17.80 -4.55 8.80
C GLY A 63 -16.73 -4.93 7.78
N LYS A 64 -15.70 -4.08 7.56
CA LYS A 64 -14.57 -4.45 6.69
C LYS A 64 -13.68 -5.49 7.35
N LEU A 65 -13.44 -5.38 8.66
CA LEU A 65 -12.65 -6.35 9.38
C LEU A 65 -13.34 -7.72 9.41
N GLU A 66 -14.65 -7.76 9.66
CA GLU A 66 -15.45 -8.99 9.58
C GLU A 66 -15.47 -9.59 8.17
N THR A 67 -15.49 -8.74 7.14
CA THR A 67 -15.44 -9.21 5.75
C THR A 67 -14.11 -9.92 5.44
N ILE A 68 -13.00 -9.40 5.96
CA ILE A 68 -11.67 -10.02 5.83
C ILE A 68 -11.62 -11.35 6.59
N ASP A 69 -12.16 -11.41 7.81
CA ASP A 69 -12.27 -12.63 8.61
C ASP A 69 -13.05 -13.73 7.88
N ASN A 70 -14.07 -13.34 7.13
CA ASN A 70 -14.87 -14.22 6.29
C ASN A 70 -14.20 -14.59 4.94
N GLY A 71 -12.91 -14.30 4.79
CA GLY A 71 -12.13 -14.70 3.61
C GLY A 71 -12.28 -13.79 2.40
N TRP A 72 -12.71 -12.53 2.60
CA TRP A 72 -12.74 -11.58 1.49
C TRP A 72 -11.34 -11.33 0.95
N LEU A 73 -11.24 -11.40 -0.36
CA LEU A 73 -10.05 -11.00 -1.10
C LEU A 73 -10.42 -9.93 -2.13
N PRO A 74 -9.51 -9.01 -2.44
CA PRO A 74 -9.74 -8.06 -3.51
C PRO A 74 -9.96 -8.81 -4.83
N ALA A 75 -10.93 -8.33 -5.62
CA ALA A 75 -11.13 -8.85 -6.96
C ALA A 75 -9.85 -8.71 -7.78
N GLU A 76 -9.44 -9.78 -8.45
CA GLU A 76 -8.34 -9.71 -9.40
C GLU A 76 -8.74 -8.76 -10.52
N LYS A 77 -7.89 -7.73 -10.71
CA LYS A 77 -8.03 -6.82 -11.83
C LYS A 77 -7.00 -7.19 -12.88
N ASP A 78 -7.47 -7.37 -14.09
CA ASP A 78 -6.56 -7.48 -15.22
C ASP A 78 -5.88 -6.13 -15.46
N LEU A 79 -4.63 -6.01 -15.02
CA LEU A 79 -3.83 -4.80 -15.20
C LEU A 79 -3.31 -4.68 -16.63
N SER A 80 -3.39 -5.72 -17.45
CA SER A 80 -2.91 -5.71 -18.83
C SER A 80 -3.72 -4.80 -19.76
N ILE A 81 -4.94 -4.43 -19.35
CA ILE A 81 -5.77 -3.46 -20.06
C ILE A 81 -5.15 -2.05 -20.07
N TRP A 82 -4.27 -1.75 -19.10
CA TRP A 82 -3.51 -0.49 -19.09
C TRP A 82 -2.11 -0.72 -19.63
N ARG A 83 -1.81 -0.15 -20.78
CA ARG A 83 -0.51 -0.27 -21.42
C ARG A 83 0.59 0.34 -20.56
N GLU A 84 0.26 1.40 -19.85
CA GLU A 84 1.14 2.25 -19.06
C GLU A 84 1.33 1.79 -17.61
N LEU A 85 0.83 0.61 -17.25
CA LEU A 85 0.92 0.08 -15.88
C LEU A 85 1.46 -1.35 -15.89
N ARG A 86 2.42 -1.62 -15.02
CA ARG A 86 2.89 -2.98 -14.70
C ARG A 86 2.97 -3.19 -13.20
N CYS A 87 2.39 -4.30 -12.76
CA CYS A 87 2.68 -4.87 -11.46
C CYS A 87 3.93 -5.75 -11.60
N ILE A 88 4.91 -5.55 -10.75
CA ILE A 88 6.17 -6.28 -10.71
C ILE A 88 6.23 -6.96 -9.35
N THR A 89 6.18 -8.29 -9.33
CA THR A 89 6.32 -9.07 -8.10
C THR A 89 7.77 -9.51 -7.95
N THR A 90 8.37 -9.17 -6.83
CA THR A 90 9.72 -9.62 -6.45
C THR A 90 9.66 -10.49 -5.21
N THR A 91 10.59 -11.41 -5.04
CA THR A 91 10.60 -12.37 -3.94
C THR A 91 11.97 -12.46 -3.28
N ALA A 92 11.99 -12.51 -1.95
CA ALA A 92 13.18 -12.86 -1.18
C ALA A 92 12.75 -13.58 0.11
N GLY A 93 13.52 -14.60 0.54
CA GLY A 93 13.24 -15.33 1.76
C GLY A 93 11.85 -15.98 1.84
N GLY A 94 11.23 -16.31 0.70
CA GLY A 94 9.87 -16.83 0.64
C GLY A 94 8.75 -15.78 0.72
N MET A 95 9.09 -14.50 0.88
CA MET A 95 8.15 -13.38 0.88
C MET A 95 8.07 -12.74 -0.49
N ALA A 96 6.85 -12.52 -0.98
CA ALA A 96 6.58 -11.83 -2.24
C ALA A 96 6.03 -10.43 -1.95
N VAL A 97 6.52 -9.43 -2.68
CA VAL A 97 6.05 -8.05 -2.62
C VAL A 97 5.81 -7.51 -4.01
N ASN A 98 4.79 -6.69 -4.15
CA ASN A 98 4.47 -6.03 -5.40
C ASN A 98 4.98 -4.59 -5.39
N CYS A 99 5.58 -4.19 -6.50
CA CYS A 99 5.78 -2.79 -6.85
C CYS A 99 5.10 -2.48 -8.18
N TYR A 100 4.82 -1.22 -8.44
CA TYR A 100 4.07 -0.83 -9.63
C TYR A 100 4.83 0.22 -10.42
N LEU A 101 5.04 -0.05 -11.70
CA LEU A 101 5.63 0.89 -12.63
C LEU A 101 4.53 1.49 -13.51
N VAL A 102 4.45 2.83 -13.52
CA VAL A 102 3.50 3.60 -14.33
C VAL A 102 4.30 4.53 -15.22
N TRP A 103 3.90 4.72 -16.48
CA TRP A 103 4.56 5.65 -17.38
C TRP A 103 3.59 6.35 -18.32
N ASP A 104 4.00 7.48 -18.84
CA ASP A 104 3.31 8.15 -19.93
C ASP A 104 3.91 7.69 -21.27
N GLU A 105 3.06 7.22 -22.18
CA GLU A 105 3.53 6.64 -23.46
C GLU A 105 4.15 7.66 -24.41
N VAL A 106 3.82 8.93 -24.26
CA VAL A 106 4.33 9.99 -25.13
C VAL A 106 5.66 10.53 -24.62
N SER A 107 5.71 10.96 -23.36
CA SER A 107 6.91 11.54 -22.75
C SER A 107 7.95 10.49 -22.36
N ARG A 108 7.54 9.21 -22.22
CA ARG A 108 8.36 8.13 -21.68
C ARG A 108 8.83 8.35 -20.23
N GLU A 109 8.24 9.30 -19.54
CA GLU A 109 8.48 9.49 -18.12
C GLU A 109 7.78 8.41 -17.32
N ALA A 110 8.48 7.87 -16.31
CA ALA A 110 7.98 6.78 -15.47
C ALA A 110 8.02 7.14 -13.98
N ALA A 111 7.08 6.58 -13.25
CA ALA A 111 7.01 6.60 -11.79
C ALA A 111 6.93 5.16 -11.26
N LEU A 112 7.72 4.87 -10.22
CA LEU A 112 7.73 3.59 -9.52
C LEU A 112 7.10 3.77 -8.15
N PHE A 113 6.22 2.84 -7.75
CA PHE A 113 5.60 2.78 -6.43
C PHE A 113 6.13 1.55 -5.72
N ASP A 114 6.86 1.79 -4.63
CA ASP A 114 7.74 0.87 -3.92
C ASP A 114 8.81 0.25 -4.83
N THR A 115 9.82 -0.35 -4.25
CA THR A 115 10.98 -0.82 -5.03
C THR A 115 11.07 -2.33 -5.15
N GLY A 116 10.37 -3.05 -4.27
CA GLY A 116 10.54 -4.48 -4.15
C GLY A 116 11.89 -4.87 -3.57
N TRP A 117 12.17 -6.16 -3.60
CA TRP A 117 13.41 -6.75 -3.12
C TRP A 117 14.63 -6.50 -4.03
N GLN A 118 14.39 -6.37 -5.34
CA GLN A 118 15.44 -6.35 -6.35
C GLN A 118 15.12 -5.32 -7.45
N GLU A 119 16.14 -4.60 -7.88
CA GLU A 119 16.03 -3.58 -8.94
C GLU A 119 15.92 -4.16 -10.35
N GLY A 120 16.45 -5.38 -10.57
CA GLY A 120 16.59 -5.98 -11.90
C GLY A 120 15.32 -6.01 -12.74
N PRO A 121 14.19 -6.51 -12.22
CA PRO A 121 12.92 -6.51 -12.95
C PRO A 121 12.43 -5.12 -13.34
N VAL A 122 12.63 -4.11 -12.48
CA VAL A 122 12.29 -2.71 -12.77
C VAL A 122 13.21 -2.17 -13.86
N ALA A 123 14.54 -2.36 -13.74
CA ALA A 123 15.53 -1.90 -14.70
C ALA A 123 15.29 -2.52 -16.09
N MET A 124 14.93 -3.80 -16.15
CA MET A 124 14.60 -4.48 -17.39
C MET A 124 13.39 -3.83 -18.09
N LEU A 125 12.30 -3.55 -17.38
CA LEU A 125 11.12 -2.89 -17.96
C LEU A 125 11.42 -1.46 -18.39
N LEU A 126 12.19 -0.70 -17.61
CA LEU A 126 12.62 0.64 -18.00
C LEU A 126 13.39 0.62 -19.30
N ALA A 127 14.32 -0.32 -19.46
CA ALA A 127 15.10 -0.49 -20.69
C ALA A 127 14.23 -0.95 -21.88
N GLN A 128 13.40 -1.97 -21.67
CA GLN A 128 12.52 -2.53 -22.69
C GLN A 128 11.59 -1.48 -23.31
N HIS A 129 11.04 -0.60 -22.49
CA HIS A 129 10.10 0.44 -22.91
C HIS A 129 10.78 1.81 -23.13
N GLN A 130 12.13 1.90 -23.03
CA GLN A 130 12.90 3.14 -23.16
C GLN A 130 12.39 4.27 -22.22
N LEU A 131 12.11 3.91 -20.97
CA LEU A 131 11.51 4.81 -19.99
C LEU A 131 12.57 5.57 -19.20
N GLN A 132 12.20 6.78 -18.77
CA GLN A 132 13.00 7.61 -17.88
C GLN A 132 12.34 7.63 -16.50
N LEU A 133 12.94 6.95 -15.54
CA LEU A 133 12.43 6.98 -14.15
C LEU A 133 12.61 8.39 -13.59
N ARG A 134 11.49 9.07 -13.33
CA ARG A 134 11.43 10.44 -12.80
C ARG A 134 11.07 10.50 -11.33
N HIS A 135 10.25 9.54 -10.88
CA HIS A 135 9.70 9.54 -9.54
C HIS A 135 9.72 8.14 -8.95
N ILE A 136 10.08 8.03 -7.67
CA ILE A 136 9.97 6.84 -6.84
C ILE A 136 9.11 7.22 -5.65
N PHE A 137 7.99 6.54 -5.47
CA PHE A 137 7.08 6.72 -4.35
C PHE A 137 7.24 5.56 -3.39
N ILE A 138 7.48 5.84 -2.11
CA ILE A 138 7.52 4.84 -1.05
C ILE A 138 6.25 4.95 -0.22
N THR A 139 5.48 3.87 -0.18
CA THR A 139 4.24 3.79 0.59
C THR A 139 4.52 3.72 2.08
N HIS A 140 5.46 2.87 2.48
CA HIS A 140 5.94 2.72 3.84
C HIS A 140 7.36 2.12 3.87
N ASN A 141 7.98 2.06 5.06
CA ASN A 141 9.40 1.76 5.21
C ASN A 141 9.70 0.29 5.61
N HIS A 142 8.83 -0.65 5.30
CA HIS A 142 9.20 -2.05 5.43
C HIS A 142 10.29 -2.42 4.43
N GLU A 143 11.15 -3.36 4.81
CA GLU A 143 12.34 -3.68 4.05
C GLU A 143 12.03 -4.12 2.61
N ASP A 144 11.00 -4.93 2.44
CA ASP A 144 10.51 -5.43 1.15
C ASP A 144 10.02 -4.33 0.19
N HIS A 145 9.61 -3.17 0.72
CA HIS A 145 9.20 -2.02 -0.08
C HIS A 145 10.35 -1.07 -0.43
N VAL A 146 11.48 -1.15 0.27
CA VAL A 146 12.60 -0.22 0.11
C VAL A 146 13.95 -0.91 -0.18
N ALA A 147 14.00 -2.24 -0.23
CA ALA A 147 15.27 -2.99 -0.36
C ALA A 147 16.08 -2.57 -1.61
N ALA A 148 15.43 -2.41 -2.76
CA ALA A 148 16.09 -2.02 -4.00
C ALA A 148 16.27 -0.49 -4.15
N LEU A 149 15.83 0.35 -3.20
CA LEU A 149 15.83 1.81 -3.34
C LEU A 149 17.23 2.39 -3.56
N GLY A 150 18.22 1.91 -2.82
CA GLY A 150 19.60 2.39 -2.93
C GLY A 150 20.17 2.20 -4.33
N GLU A 151 19.98 1.02 -4.90
CA GLU A 151 20.48 0.69 -6.24
C GLU A 151 19.69 1.41 -7.33
N LEU A 152 18.37 1.49 -7.23
CA LEU A 152 17.55 2.25 -8.17
C LEU A 152 17.92 3.74 -8.19
N ARG A 153 18.22 4.36 -7.06
CA ARG A 153 18.70 5.74 -7.01
C ARG A 153 20.09 5.90 -7.60
N ARG A 154 20.96 4.91 -7.44
CA ARG A 154 22.28 4.91 -8.07
C ARG A 154 22.19 4.85 -9.61
N LEU A 155 21.30 3.99 -10.11
CA LEU A 155 21.06 3.84 -11.55
C LEU A 155 20.30 5.02 -12.15
N HIS A 156 19.40 5.63 -11.38
CA HIS A 156 18.54 6.73 -11.81
C HIS A 156 18.68 7.96 -10.89
N PRO A 157 19.85 8.65 -10.89
CA PRO A 157 20.13 9.72 -9.92
C PRO A 157 19.24 10.96 -10.08
N LYS A 158 18.52 11.08 -11.19
CA LYS A 158 17.58 12.17 -11.43
C LYS A 158 16.15 11.85 -10.93
N ALA A 159 15.90 10.62 -10.51
CA ALA A 159 14.60 10.23 -9.96
C ALA A 159 14.38 10.88 -8.58
N ARG A 160 13.25 11.55 -8.42
CA ARG A 160 12.87 12.16 -7.14
C ARG A 160 12.22 11.14 -6.25
N LEU A 161 12.64 11.08 -4.99
CA LEU A 161 12.07 10.21 -3.97
C LEU A 161 10.93 10.94 -3.23
N HIS A 162 9.78 10.29 -3.18
CA HIS A 162 8.56 10.78 -2.54
C HIS A 162 8.09 9.86 -1.43
N SER A 163 7.68 10.42 -0.30
CA SER A 163 6.97 9.66 0.75
C SER A 163 6.14 10.61 1.61
N GLY A 164 5.06 10.09 2.19
CA GLY A 164 4.27 10.76 3.22
C GLY A 164 4.83 10.59 4.65
N LEU A 165 5.83 9.74 4.84
CA LEU A 165 6.40 9.42 6.16
C LEU A 165 7.14 10.63 6.74
N LYS A 166 6.80 11.02 7.98
CA LYS A 166 7.31 12.25 8.62
C LYS A 166 8.83 12.32 8.71
N ASN A 167 9.49 11.19 8.95
CA ASN A 167 10.92 11.10 9.23
C ASN A 167 11.72 10.44 8.09
N ALA A 168 11.12 10.20 6.93
CA ALA A 168 11.84 9.62 5.81
C ALA A 168 12.76 10.65 5.14
N PRO A 169 13.99 10.28 4.76
CA PRO A 169 14.87 11.11 3.95
C PRO A 169 14.39 11.11 2.50
N VAL A 170 13.51 12.05 2.18
CA VAL A 170 12.87 12.16 0.88
C VAL A 170 13.22 13.48 0.19
N ASP A 171 13.23 13.47 -1.15
CA ASP A 171 13.41 14.68 -1.95
C ASP A 171 12.13 15.52 -1.94
N GLN A 172 10.98 14.87 -1.86
CA GLN A 172 9.68 15.53 -1.73
C GLN A 172 8.77 14.79 -0.75
N ARG A 173 8.25 15.52 0.22
CA ARG A 173 7.26 15.00 1.16
C ARG A 173 5.86 15.21 0.61
N ASN A 174 5.15 14.09 0.37
CA ASN A 174 3.79 14.15 -0.11
C ASN A 174 2.82 14.53 1.02
N ARG A 175 1.88 15.41 0.71
CA ARG A 175 0.77 15.80 1.57
C ARG A 175 -0.54 15.32 0.95
N PRO A 176 -1.61 15.16 1.74
CA PRO A 176 -2.93 14.88 1.19
C PRO A 176 -3.32 15.89 0.11
N ASN A 177 -3.82 15.37 -1.02
CA ASN A 177 -4.20 16.11 -2.22
C ASN A 177 -3.06 16.72 -3.04
N ASP A 178 -1.79 16.56 -2.66
CA ASP A 178 -0.68 16.87 -3.56
C ASP A 178 -0.80 16.04 -4.85
N PHE A 179 -0.34 16.60 -5.94
CA PHE A 179 -0.27 15.88 -7.20
C PHE A 179 1.03 16.20 -7.95
N ILE A 180 1.40 15.29 -8.79
CA ILE A 180 2.45 15.51 -9.80
C ILE A 180 1.90 15.16 -11.18
N HIS A 181 2.51 15.74 -12.20
CA HIS A 181 2.32 15.33 -13.57
C HIS A 181 3.45 14.39 -13.99
N LEU A 182 3.09 13.33 -14.70
CA LEU A 182 3.97 12.40 -15.37
C LEU A 182 3.56 12.42 -16.84
N GLY A 183 4.16 13.31 -17.63
CA GLY A 183 3.64 13.61 -18.97
C GLY A 183 2.18 14.07 -18.92
N SER A 184 1.29 13.34 -19.60
CA SER A 184 -0.16 13.60 -19.60
C SER A 184 -0.89 13.02 -18.37
N LEU A 185 -0.24 12.12 -17.61
CA LEU A 185 -0.84 11.49 -16.44
C LEU A 185 -0.76 12.41 -15.22
N ARG A 186 -1.77 12.32 -14.36
CA ARG A 186 -1.80 13.00 -13.05
C ARG A 186 -1.80 11.97 -11.94
N ILE A 187 -0.75 11.96 -11.13
CA ILE A 187 -0.63 11.15 -9.92
C ILE A 187 -1.04 12.00 -8.73
N THR A 188 -2.06 11.59 -7.99
CA THR A 188 -2.59 12.34 -6.84
C THR A 188 -2.40 11.52 -5.56
N HIS A 189 -1.76 12.12 -4.56
CA HIS A 189 -1.67 11.55 -3.22
C HIS A 189 -3.00 11.71 -2.49
N ARG A 190 -3.58 10.61 -2.01
CA ARG A 190 -4.77 10.63 -1.16
C ARG A 190 -4.44 10.15 0.24
N ASP A 191 -4.88 10.91 1.24
CA ASP A 191 -4.88 10.41 2.61
C ASP A 191 -6.10 9.49 2.80
N THR A 192 -5.86 8.21 3.00
CA THR A 192 -6.92 7.22 3.27
C THR A 192 -7.69 7.50 4.57
N ARG A 193 -7.13 8.33 5.46
CA ARG A 193 -7.82 8.79 6.67
C ARG A 193 -8.93 9.80 6.37
N ALA A 194 -8.87 10.52 5.25
CA ALA A 194 -9.88 11.50 4.85
C ALA A 194 -11.15 10.85 4.27
N THR A 195 -11.13 9.60 3.85
CA THR A 195 -12.30 8.89 3.29
C THR A 195 -13.34 8.48 4.33
N ARG A 196 -13.12 8.74 5.62
CA ARG A 196 -14.12 8.51 6.68
C ARG A 196 -15.28 9.51 6.70
N ARG A 197 -15.26 10.56 5.86
CA ARG A 197 -16.24 11.66 5.99
C ARG A 197 -16.77 12.19 4.68
N THR A 198 -17.40 11.52 3.86
CA THR A 198 -18.23 11.92 2.70
C THR A 198 -18.07 10.98 1.52
N GLU A 199 -18.81 9.88 1.52
CA GLU A 199 -19.26 9.30 0.25
C GLU A 199 -20.56 9.99 -0.15
N ARG A 200 -20.47 11.04 -0.93
CA ARG A 200 -21.53 11.41 -1.87
C ARG A 200 -21.17 10.81 -3.24
N PRO A 201 -22.08 10.12 -3.90
CA PRO A 201 -21.84 9.63 -5.25
C PRO A 201 -21.72 10.84 -6.19
N MET A 202 -20.57 11.03 -6.81
CA MET A 202 -20.43 11.99 -7.90
C MET A 202 -20.84 11.30 -9.21
N SER A 203 -21.86 11.88 -9.84
CA SER A 203 -22.30 11.59 -11.19
C SER A 203 -21.16 11.69 -12.20
N SER A 204 -21.25 10.83 -13.21
CA SER A 204 -20.38 10.71 -14.37
C SER A 204 -20.12 12.03 -15.10
N ALA A 205 -18.86 12.46 -15.11
CA ALA A 205 -18.33 13.35 -16.13
C ALA A 205 -16.97 12.79 -16.55
N LEU A 206 -16.84 12.46 -17.81
CA LEU A 206 -15.60 12.05 -18.46
C LEU A 206 -14.60 13.20 -18.42
N GLY A 207 -13.65 13.14 -17.53
CA GLY A 207 -12.47 13.99 -17.43
C GLY A 207 -11.20 13.13 -17.55
N PRO A 208 -9.99 13.74 -17.64
CA PRO A 208 -8.75 13.03 -17.94
C PRO A 208 -8.52 11.86 -16.98
N THR A 209 -8.00 10.77 -17.50
CA THR A 209 -7.74 9.51 -16.80
C THR A 209 -6.94 9.75 -15.52
N THR A 210 -7.59 9.61 -14.38
CA THR A 210 -6.96 9.76 -13.08
C THR A 210 -6.68 8.37 -12.52
N LEU A 211 -5.41 8.00 -12.43
CA LEU A 211 -4.98 6.81 -11.70
C LEU A 211 -5.08 7.11 -10.20
N ARG A 212 -5.89 6.35 -9.47
CA ARG A 212 -6.04 6.46 -8.02
C ARG A 212 -5.41 5.23 -7.39
N MET A 213 -4.41 5.47 -6.58
CA MET A 213 -3.82 4.48 -5.69
C MET A 213 -4.21 4.76 -4.24
#